data_6d73403b26c06a89fc85d3457202bf6c
#
_entry.id   6d73403b26c06a89fc85d3457202bf6c
#
_cell.length_a   1.000
_cell.length_b   1.000
_cell.length_c   1.000
_cell.angle_alpha   90.00
_cell.angle_beta   90.00
_cell.angle_gamma   90.00
#
_symmetry.space_group_name_H-M   'P 1'
#
loop_
_entity.id
_entity.type
_entity.pdbx_description
1 polymer ?
#
loop_
_entity_poly.entity_id
_entity_poly.type
_entity_poly.pdbx_seq_one_letter_code
_entity_poly.pdbx_strand_id
1 'polypeptide(L)'
;MTANYADQYNNGEIEEVLPRIWRVPVPLPDNPLNYLNSYFILGEDKTTIIDVGFDHPDCEKALDDALRKLDRTWESVEIVLTHSHPDHTSNLDRIWRRWMRIYANMHSIQEVQNLMNMQATVFNPLIGYLTHPNTYDERSMQARDASTYRVSAELLPLKNQPDLFYLADGDVYHNGSYRFRVITTPGHDDWHICLYEPTAKILIAGDHVLERITPTIMSWVCSYDALREFLTSLDKVRDLDVDLILPGHGRPFTGVAERVDFLKSFHANRLEELYQLVVDGHASLIDIARNASWKHPNWDEWTIDQKFYSLGETFAHLVYLVNEGRVVLTTCENCRRFYPADSFEMRRKE
;
A
#
# COMPACT_ATOMS: atom_id res chain seq x y z
N MET A 1 -22.28 10.53 -12.07
CA MET A 1 -22.19 9.16 -12.62
C MET A 1 -20.75 8.72 -12.44
N THR A 2 -20.46 8.06 -11.33
CA THR A 2 -19.18 7.39 -11.11
C THR A 2 -19.19 6.16 -12.01
N ALA A 3 -18.52 6.25 -13.17
CA ALA A 3 -18.19 5.06 -13.91
C ALA A 3 -17.37 4.17 -12.98
N ASN A 4 -17.93 3.04 -12.58
CA ASN A 4 -17.26 2.02 -11.80
C ASN A 4 -16.05 1.57 -12.62
N TYR A 5 -14.86 2.08 -12.30
CA TYR A 5 -13.63 1.76 -13.01
C TYR A 5 -13.34 0.25 -13.00
N ALA A 6 -13.85 -0.44 -12.00
CA ALA A 6 -13.67 -1.87 -11.80
C ALA A 6 -14.54 -2.72 -12.75
N ASP A 7 -15.77 -2.30 -13.07
CA ASP A 7 -16.69 -3.10 -13.89
C ASP A 7 -16.24 -3.26 -15.35
N GLN A 8 -15.34 -2.41 -15.84
CA GLN A 8 -14.84 -2.52 -17.22
C GLN A 8 -13.67 -3.50 -17.39
N TYR A 9 -13.03 -3.96 -16.29
CA TYR A 9 -11.69 -4.54 -16.39
C TYR A 9 -11.48 -5.86 -15.64
N ASN A 10 -12.44 -6.30 -14.84
CA ASN A 10 -12.34 -7.56 -14.14
C ASN A 10 -13.66 -8.31 -14.24
N ASN A 11 -13.73 -9.26 -15.17
CA ASN A 11 -14.91 -10.12 -15.33
C ASN A 11 -15.00 -11.21 -14.24
N GLY A 12 -14.13 -11.16 -13.22
CA GLY A 12 -14.10 -12.15 -12.16
C GLY A 12 -13.64 -13.54 -12.60
N GLU A 13 -13.15 -13.67 -13.83
CA GLU A 13 -12.73 -14.96 -14.36
C GLU A 13 -11.26 -15.25 -14.09
N ILE A 14 -10.99 -16.52 -13.81
CA ILE A 14 -9.65 -17.07 -13.65
C ILE A 14 -9.07 -17.26 -15.04
N GLU A 15 -7.92 -16.65 -15.32
CA GLU A 15 -7.24 -16.72 -16.61
C GLU A 15 -5.78 -17.17 -16.49
N GLU A 16 -5.31 -17.97 -17.44
CA GLU A 16 -3.88 -18.28 -17.58
C GLU A 16 -3.19 -17.13 -18.30
N VAL A 17 -2.39 -16.35 -17.55
CA VAL A 17 -1.68 -15.18 -18.08
C VAL A 17 -0.34 -15.56 -18.73
N LEU A 18 0.23 -16.68 -18.29
CA LEU A 18 1.43 -17.32 -18.83
C LEU A 18 1.35 -18.82 -18.55
N PRO A 19 2.09 -19.68 -19.27
CA PRO A 19 2.05 -21.11 -18.99
C PRO A 19 2.22 -21.40 -17.50
N ARG A 20 1.21 -22.02 -16.87
CA ARG A 20 1.19 -22.37 -15.44
C ARG A 20 1.20 -21.18 -14.47
N ILE A 21 0.98 -19.94 -14.92
CA ILE A 21 0.71 -18.77 -14.09
C ILE A 21 -0.71 -18.28 -14.37
N TRP A 22 -1.52 -18.33 -13.33
CA TRP A 22 -2.93 -17.98 -13.40
C TRP A 22 -3.23 -16.73 -12.58
N ARG A 23 -3.95 -15.78 -13.15
CA ARG A 23 -4.56 -14.69 -12.41
C ARG A 23 -5.89 -15.15 -11.85
N VAL A 24 -6.06 -15.01 -10.56
CA VAL A 24 -7.26 -15.34 -9.80
C VAL A 24 -7.81 -14.04 -9.19
N PRO A 25 -8.90 -13.50 -9.72
CA PRO A 25 -9.55 -12.33 -9.10
C PRO A 25 -10.19 -12.70 -7.76
N VAL A 26 -9.65 -12.16 -6.68
CA VAL A 26 -10.20 -12.33 -5.32
C VAL A 26 -11.05 -11.10 -5.02
N PRO A 27 -12.36 -11.25 -4.75
CA PRO A 27 -13.23 -10.11 -4.49
C PRO A 27 -12.81 -9.38 -3.22
N LEU A 28 -12.93 -8.05 -3.23
CA LEU A 28 -12.70 -7.17 -2.09
C LEU A 28 -14.03 -6.48 -1.72
N PRO A 29 -14.88 -7.11 -0.89
CA PRO A 29 -16.16 -6.55 -0.50
C PRO A 29 -16.01 -5.15 0.13
N ASP A 30 -16.90 -4.24 -0.25
CA ASP A 30 -16.95 -2.85 0.25
C ASP A 30 -15.68 -2.00 -0.04
N ASN A 31 -14.77 -2.49 -0.89
CA ASN A 31 -13.55 -1.80 -1.28
C ASN A 31 -13.65 -1.26 -2.73
N PRO A 32 -13.26 0.00 -3.00
CA PRO A 32 -13.34 0.60 -4.33
C PRO A 32 -12.45 -0.07 -5.38
N LEU A 33 -11.46 -0.88 -4.98
CA LEU A 33 -10.62 -1.66 -5.88
C LEU A 33 -11.34 -2.89 -6.44
N ASN A 34 -12.41 -3.34 -5.78
CA ASN A 34 -13.28 -4.49 -6.06
C ASN A 34 -12.59 -5.86 -6.07
N TYR A 35 -11.36 -5.97 -6.57
CA TYR A 35 -10.62 -7.23 -6.65
C TYR A 35 -9.13 -7.03 -6.37
N LEU A 36 -8.57 -8.03 -5.69
CA LEU A 36 -7.15 -8.32 -5.68
C LEU A 36 -6.85 -9.31 -6.82
N ASN A 37 -5.76 -9.14 -7.52
CA ASN A 37 -5.19 -10.18 -8.37
C ASN A 37 -4.28 -11.09 -7.54
N SER A 38 -4.79 -12.23 -7.11
CA SER A 38 -3.95 -13.30 -6.61
C SER A 38 -3.34 -14.06 -7.79
N TYR A 39 -2.05 -14.41 -7.73
CA TYR A 39 -1.42 -15.18 -8.80
C TYR A 39 -1.08 -16.58 -8.32
N PHE A 40 -1.57 -17.59 -9.07
CA PHE A 40 -1.28 -18.99 -8.80
C PHE A 40 -0.20 -19.49 -9.75
N ILE A 41 0.92 -19.93 -9.21
CA ILE A 41 2.03 -20.50 -9.98
C ILE A 41 2.00 -22.01 -9.73
N LEU A 42 1.74 -22.77 -10.80
CA LEU A 42 1.57 -24.22 -10.71
C LEU A 42 2.90 -24.96 -10.94
N GLY A 43 3.55 -25.39 -9.87
CA GLY A 43 4.66 -26.34 -9.94
C GLY A 43 4.19 -27.76 -10.18
N GLU A 44 5.12 -28.74 -10.18
CA GLU A 44 4.77 -30.16 -10.26
C GLU A 44 4.11 -30.62 -8.98
N ASP A 45 4.77 -30.43 -7.84
CA ASP A 45 4.34 -30.92 -6.54
C ASP A 45 3.68 -29.84 -5.68
N LYS A 46 3.85 -28.55 -6.02
CA LYS A 46 3.35 -27.44 -5.21
C LYS A 46 2.71 -26.36 -6.06
N THR A 47 1.81 -25.62 -5.42
CA THR A 47 1.16 -24.42 -5.95
C THR A 47 1.57 -23.23 -5.09
N THR A 48 2.14 -22.19 -5.68
CA THR A 48 2.35 -20.92 -4.98
C THR A 48 1.16 -20.02 -5.21
N ILE A 49 0.60 -19.49 -4.13
CA ILE A 49 -0.39 -18.42 -4.17
C ILE A 49 0.32 -17.12 -3.74
N ILE A 50 0.26 -16.10 -4.59
CA ILE A 50 0.78 -14.77 -4.28
C ILE A 50 -0.39 -13.89 -3.90
N ASP A 51 -0.38 -13.41 -2.64
CA ASP A 51 -1.41 -12.63 -1.97
C ASP A 51 -2.78 -13.31 -1.89
N VAL A 52 -3.54 -13.04 -0.84
CA VAL A 52 -4.67 -13.91 -0.48
C VAL A 52 -6.01 -13.22 -0.22
N GLY A 53 -6.06 -11.90 -0.19
CA GLY A 53 -7.30 -11.15 0.03
C GLY A 53 -7.59 -10.81 1.50
N PHE A 54 -8.78 -10.24 1.74
CA PHE A 54 -9.29 -9.91 3.07
C PHE A 54 -9.73 -11.14 3.88
N ASP A 55 -9.81 -11.00 5.20
CA ASP A 55 -10.52 -11.93 6.09
C ASP A 55 -12.03 -11.91 5.78
N HIS A 56 -12.41 -12.44 4.62
CA HIS A 56 -13.79 -12.48 4.15
C HIS A 56 -14.11 -13.84 3.52
N PRO A 57 -15.34 -14.40 3.76
CA PRO A 57 -15.73 -15.68 3.18
C PRO A 57 -15.66 -15.74 1.65
N ASP A 58 -15.93 -14.62 0.97
CA ASP A 58 -15.88 -14.57 -0.49
C ASP A 58 -14.45 -14.65 -1.02
N CYS A 59 -13.46 -14.10 -0.28
CA CYS A 59 -12.04 -14.23 -0.60
C CYS A 59 -11.59 -15.70 -0.48
N GLU A 60 -11.91 -16.35 0.66
CA GLU A 60 -11.63 -17.75 0.88
C GLU A 60 -12.26 -18.61 -0.23
N LYS A 61 -13.54 -18.36 -0.53
CA LYS A 61 -14.27 -19.09 -1.57
C LYS A 61 -13.64 -18.93 -2.96
N ALA A 62 -13.18 -17.73 -3.31
CA ALA A 62 -12.54 -17.48 -4.60
C ALA A 62 -11.25 -18.31 -4.77
N LEU A 63 -10.42 -18.39 -3.71
CA LEU A 63 -9.20 -19.20 -3.71
C LEU A 63 -9.52 -20.70 -3.77
N ASP A 64 -10.53 -21.16 -3.00
CA ASP A 64 -11.01 -22.54 -3.03
C ASP A 64 -11.52 -22.95 -4.42
N ASP A 65 -12.33 -22.10 -5.04
CA ASP A 65 -12.89 -22.37 -6.37
C ASP A 65 -11.77 -22.41 -7.43
N ALA A 66 -10.76 -21.55 -7.28
CA ALA A 66 -9.58 -21.54 -8.16
C ALA A 66 -8.76 -22.84 -8.01
N LEU A 67 -8.47 -23.27 -6.80
CA LEU A 67 -7.74 -24.52 -6.55
C LEU A 67 -8.49 -25.71 -7.18
N ARG A 68 -9.81 -25.79 -6.96
CA ARG A 68 -10.64 -26.86 -7.55
C ARG A 68 -10.63 -26.82 -9.09
N LYS A 69 -10.77 -25.62 -9.69
CA LYS A 69 -10.76 -25.46 -11.15
C LYS A 69 -9.42 -25.87 -11.76
N LEU A 70 -8.32 -25.69 -11.02
CA LEU A 70 -6.97 -26.01 -11.45
C LEU A 70 -6.49 -27.41 -11.03
N ASP A 71 -7.40 -28.23 -10.49
CA ASP A 71 -7.10 -29.58 -9.96
C ASP A 71 -5.96 -29.56 -8.93
N ARG A 72 -6.06 -28.61 -7.97
CA ARG A 72 -5.12 -28.41 -6.86
C ARG A 72 -5.84 -28.45 -5.53
N THR A 73 -5.06 -28.73 -4.46
CA THR A 73 -5.56 -28.78 -3.09
C THR A 73 -4.68 -27.97 -2.15
N TRP A 74 -5.21 -27.58 -1.00
CA TRP A 74 -4.50 -26.79 0.00
C TRP A 74 -3.24 -27.47 0.53
N GLU A 75 -3.17 -28.81 0.50
CA GLU A 75 -1.99 -29.58 0.95
C GLU A 75 -0.74 -29.29 0.12
N SER A 76 -0.90 -28.84 -1.13
CA SER A 76 0.19 -28.50 -2.01
C SER A 76 0.54 -27.01 -2.00
N VAL A 77 -0.18 -26.17 -1.22
CA VAL A 77 -0.07 -24.72 -1.28
C VAL A 77 1.08 -24.19 -0.43
N GLU A 78 1.87 -23.30 -1.02
CA GLU A 78 2.73 -22.32 -0.35
C GLU A 78 2.23 -20.90 -0.69
N ILE A 79 2.43 -19.94 0.21
CA ILE A 79 1.99 -18.55 0.03
C ILE A 79 3.21 -17.64 -0.04
N VAL A 80 3.20 -16.68 -0.94
CA VAL A 80 4.12 -15.54 -0.95
C VAL A 80 3.30 -14.28 -0.79
N LEU A 81 3.68 -13.43 0.17
CA LEU A 81 3.06 -12.13 0.39
C LEU A 81 3.95 -11.05 -0.22
N THR A 82 3.35 -10.19 -1.05
CA THR A 82 4.08 -9.06 -1.64
C THR A 82 4.33 -7.96 -0.62
N HIS A 83 3.38 -7.72 0.29
CA HIS A 83 3.47 -6.71 1.34
C HIS A 83 2.44 -6.96 2.46
N SER A 84 2.34 -6.05 3.43
CA SER A 84 1.61 -6.29 4.67
C SER A 84 0.15 -5.83 4.66
N HIS A 85 -0.33 -5.16 3.63
CA HIS A 85 -1.69 -4.61 3.62
C HIS A 85 -2.77 -5.68 3.77
N PRO A 86 -3.90 -5.33 4.43
CA PRO A 86 -4.93 -6.32 4.77
C PRO A 86 -5.56 -7.02 3.59
N ASP A 87 -5.74 -6.34 2.47
CA ASP A 87 -6.29 -6.92 1.23
C ASP A 87 -5.34 -7.88 0.52
N HIS A 88 -4.08 -7.98 0.97
CA HIS A 88 -3.12 -8.97 0.51
C HIS A 88 -2.91 -10.10 1.52
N THR A 89 -3.14 -9.86 2.82
CA THR A 89 -2.69 -10.75 3.89
C THR A 89 -3.79 -11.33 4.78
N SER A 90 -4.90 -10.60 5.00
CA SER A 90 -5.80 -10.91 6.12
C SER A 90 -6.57 -12.22 5.98
N ASN A 91 -6.74 -12.73 4.74
CA ASN A 91 -7.37 -14.04 4.52
C ASN A 91 -6.55 -15.20 5.09
N LEU A 92 -5.29 -14.96 5.47
CA LEU A 92 -4.50 -15.97 6.20
C LEU A 92 -5.21 -16.50 7.45
N ASP A 93 -6.03 -15.68 8.12
CA ASP A 93 -6.79 -16.12 9.29
C ASP A 93 -7.80 -17.24 8.98
N ARG A 94 -8.24 -17.35 7.70
CA ARG A 94 -9.18 -18.38 7.24
C ARG A 94 -8.49 -19.56 6.64
N ILE A 95 -7.51 -19.30 5.76
CA ILE A 95 -6.93 -20.31 4.89
C ILE A 95 -5.68 -20.97 5.46
N TRP A 96 -4.97 -20.32 6.39
CA TRP A 96 -3.73 -20.85 6.92
C TRP A 96 -3.91 -22.20 7.61
N ARG A 97 -2.99 -23.10 7.35
CA ARG A 97 -2.87 -24.40 8.00
C ARG A 97 -1.44 -24.59 8.46
N ARG A 98 -1.23 -25.30 9.56
CA ARG A 98 0.06 -25.46 10.26
C ARG A 98 1.21 -25.99 9.38
N TRP A 99 0.90 -26.68 8.30
CA TRP A 99 1.91 -27.19 7.35
C TRP A 99 2.23 -26.22 6.22
N MET A 100 1.48 -25.14 6.03
CA MET A 100 1.72 -24.17 4.98
C MET A 100 2.94 -23.33 5.28
N ARG A 101 3.77 -23.14 4.27
CA ARG A 101 4.86 -22.18 4.30
C ARG A 101 4.38 -20.85 3.76
N ILE A 102 4.71 -19.77 4.48
CA ILE A 102 4.39 -18.40 4.08
C ILE A 102 5.71 -17.65 3.97
N TYR A 103 5.94 -17.10 2.81
CA TYR A 103 7.14 -16.34 2.49
C TYR A 103 6.79 -14.86 2.39
N ALA A 104 7.63 -13.99 3.00
CA ALA A 104 7.47 -12.54 2.98
C ALA A 104 8.77 -11.81 3.29
N ASN A 105 8.86 -10.53 2.99
CA ASN A 105 10.00 -9.69 3.41
C ASN A 105 9.83 -9.14 4.84
N MET A 106 8.82 -9.55 5.58
CA MET A 106 8.62 -9.20 6.98
C MET A 106 9.07 -10.35 7.91
N HIS A 107 9.64 -10.02 9.07
CA HIS A 107 10.11 -11.03 10.01
C HIS A 107 8.99 -11.65 10.82
N SER A 108 7.95 -10.89 11.12
CA SER A 108 6.79 -11.39 11.86
C SER A 108 5.56 -10.49 11.64
N ILE A 109 4.39 -11.10 11.77
CA ILE A 109 3.12 -10.36 11.79
C ILE A 109 3.05 -9.38 12.97
N GLN A 110 3.66 -9.72 14.11
CA GLN A 110 3.70 -8.85 15.29
C GLN A 110 4.46 -7.53 15.03
N GLU A 111 5.52 -7.58 14.24
CA GLU A 111 6.27 -6.38 13.85
C GLU A 111 5.40 -5.41 13.05
N VAL A 112 4.68 -5.92 12.06
CA VAL A 112 3.70 -5.15 11.26
C VAL A 112 2.64 -4.51 12.16
N GLN A 113 2.05 -5.29 13.07
CA GLN A 113 1.04 -4.81 14.01
C GLN A 113 1.56 -3.71 14.94
N ASN A 114 2.80 -3.84 15.41
CA ASN A 114 3.41 -2.83 16.25
C ASN A 114 3.59 -1.50 15.51
N LEU A 115 4.01 -1.53 14.24
CA LEU A 115 4.11 -0.34 13.41
C LEU A 115 2.73 0.29 13.17
N MET A 116 1.74 -0.50 12.81
CA MET A 116 0.36 -0.03 12.62
C MET A 116 -0.22 0.61 13.88
N ASN A 117 0.00 0.02 15.05
CA ASN A 117 -0.41 0.59 16.33
C ASN A 117 0.30 1.92 16.61
N MET A 118 1.59 2.04 16.31
CA MET A 118 2.34 3.28 16.45
C MET A 118 1.77 4.37 15.52
N GLN A 119 1.47 4.06 14.29
CA GLN A 119 0.85 4.98 13.33
C GLN A 119 -0.55 5.42 13.80
N ALA A 120 -1.35 4.51 14.33
CA ALA A 120 -2.68 4.79 14.87
C ALA A 120 -2.63 5.78 16.04
N THR A 121 -1.60 5.76 16.89
CA THR A 121 -1.46 6.73 18.00
C THR A 121 -1.26 8.16 17.52
N VAL A 122 -0.67 8.35 16.35
CA VAL A 122 -0.49 9.67 15.71
C VAL A 122 -1.78 10.13 15.03
N PHE A 123 -2.52 9.19 14.45
CA PHE A 123 -3.70 9.49 13.65
C PHE A 123 -4.99 9.67 14.49
N ASN A 124 -5.17 8.90 15.56
CA ASN A 124 -6.40 8.96 16.37
C ASN A 124 -6.76 10.37 16.88
N PRO A 125 -5.82 11.22 17.36
CA PRO A 125 -6.11 12.59 17.69
C PRO A 125 -6.64 13.43 16.51
N LEU A 126 -6.12 13.14 15.30
CA LEU A 126 -6.49 13.84 14.08
C LEU A 126 -7.92 13.52 13.64
N ILE A 127 -8.39 12.28 13.85
CA ILE A 127 -9.78 11.87 13.58
C ILE A 127 -10.76 12.72 14.40
N GLY A 128 -10.50 12.90 15.68
CA GLY A 128 -11.36 13.71 16.54
C GLY A 128 -11.54 15.13 16.02
N TYR A 129 -10.47 15.74 15.54
CA TYR A 129 -10.51 17.06 14.90
C TYR A 129 -11.34 17.04 13.60
N LEU A 130 -11.16 16.02 12.75
CA LEU A 130 -11.84 15.90 11.46
C LEU A 130 -13.35 15.67 11.61
N THR A 131 -13.76 14.96 12.68
CA THR A 131 -15.17 14.64 12.93
C THR A 131 -15.91 15.71 13.71
N HIS A 132 -15.22 16.47 14.57
CA HIS A 132 -15.81 17.47 15.46
C HIS A 132 -14.96 18.75 15.53
N PRO A 133 -14.77 19.48 14.41
CA PRO A 133 -13.83 20.61 14.36
C PRO A 133 -14.18 21.76 15.33
N ASN A 134 -15.44 21.89 15.72
CA ASN A 134 -15.91 22.97 16.60
C ASN A 134 -15.94 22.60 18.09
N THR A 135 -15.76 21.34 18.45
CA THR A 135 -15.83 20.84 19.83
C THR A 135 -14.53 20.16 20.26
N TYR A 136 -13.55 20.13 19.38
CA TYR A 136 -12.29 19.46 19.60
C TYR A 136 -11.43 20.26 20.59
N ASP A 137 -11.25 19.71 21.78
CA ASP A 137 -10.23 20.14 22.75
C ASP A 137 -9.23 18.98 22.92
N GLU A 138 -8.00 19.18 22.45
CA GLU A 138 -6.91 18.19 22.54
C GLU A 138 -6.68 17.67 23.96
N ARG A 139 -6.96 18.50 24.99
CA ARG A 139 -6.87 18.11 26.40
C ARG A 139 -7.96 17.13 26.83
N SER A 140 -9.11 17.17 26.17
CA SER A 140 -10.25 16.27 26.48
C SER A 140 -10.12 14.90 25.83
N MET A 141 -9.24 14.73 24.84
CA MET A 141 -9.07 13.46 24.13
C MET A 141 -8.20 12.42 24.84
N GLN A 142 -7.36 12.82 25.79
CA GLN A 142 -6.66 11.85 26.64
C GLN A 142 -7.62 11.05 27.56
N ALA A 143 -8.88 11.50 27.67
CA ALA A 143 -9.88 10.92 28.56
C ALA A 143 -11.10 10.30 27.84
N ARG A 144 -11.31 10.50 26.54
CA ARG A 144 -12.44 9.96 25.79
C ARG A 144 -12.00 8.90 24.81
N ASP A 145 -12.20 7.70 25.25
CA ASP A 145 -12.40 6.46 24.48
C ASP A 145 -11.88 6.45 23.03
N ALA A 146 -10.61 6.10 22.88
CA ALA A 146 -10.03 5.68 21.59
C ALA A 146 -10.76 4.47 20.97
N SER A 147 -11.80 3.95 21.64
CA SER A 147 -12.59 2.80 21.22
C SER A 147 -13.63 3.12 20.17
N THR A 148 -14.00 4.40 19.96
CA THR A 148 -15.13 4.78 19.11
C THR A 148 -14.75 5.05 17.65
N TYR A 149 -13.49 5.31 17.37
CA TYR A 149 -12.97 5.51 16.01
C TYR A 149 -11.73 4.66 15.80
N ARG A 150 -11.90 3.36 15.73
CA ARG A 150 -10.89 2.52 15.13
C ARG A 150 -10.91 2.84 13.63
N VAL A 151 -9.78 3.33 13.11
CA VAL A 151 -9.47 3.20 11.70
C VAL A 151 -9.64 1.72 11.42
N SER A 152 -10.61 1.44 10.63
CA SER A 152 -11.26 0.17 10.36
C SER A 152 -10.76 -1.05 11.15
N ALA A 153 -11.71 -1.84 11.61
CA ALA A 153 -11.45 -3.19 12.16
C ALA A 153 -10.62 -4.09 11.21
N GLU A 154 -10.33 -3.62 10.03
CA GLU A 154 -9.53 -4.23 8.96
C GLU A 154 -8.03 -4.32 9.29
N LEU A 155 -7.54 -3.47 10.19
CA LEU A 155 -6.19 -3.57 10.76
C LEU A 155 -6.17 -4.47 12.02
N LEU A 156 -7.14 -5.37 12.16
CA LEU A 156 -7.12 -6.34 13.25
C LEU A 156 -5.90 -7.26 13.12
N PRO A 157 -5.21 -7.49 14.24
CA PRO A 157 -4.15 -8.47 14.27
C PRO A 157 -4.66 -9.81 13.73
N LEU A 158 -3.89 -10.44 12.84
CA LEU A 158 -4.15 -11.81 12.44
C LEU A 158 -4.27 -12.66 13.71
N LYS A 159 -5.38 -13.39 13.84
CA LYS A 159 -5.64 -14.28 14.98
C LYS A 159 -4.62 -15.41 15.02
N ASN A 160 -4.24 -15.87 13.82
CA ASN A 160 -3.17 -16.81 13.61
C ASN A 160 -1.89 -16.01 13.31
N GLN A 161 -0.82 -16.33 14.01
CA GLN A 161 0.51 -15.74 13.73
C GLN A 161 1.39 -16.85 13.15
N PRO A 162 1.32 -17.08 11.83
CA PRO A 162 2.17 -18.08 11.19
C PRO A 162 3.64 -17.67 11.27
N ASP A 163 4.53 -18.65 11.35
CA ASP A 163 5.94 -18.40 11.12
C ASP A 163 6.16 -18.00 9.67
N LEU A 164 6.86 -16.89 9.45
CA LEU A 164 7.19 -16.39 8.13
C LEU A 164 8.59 -16.83 7.73
N PHE A 165 8.72 -17.31 6.49
CA PHE A 165 10.00 -17.54 5.85
C PHE A 165 10.44 -16.23 5.19
N TYR A 166 11.48 -15.61 5.72
CA TYR A 166 11.94 -14.32 5.27
C TYR A 166 12.53 -14.37 3.85
N LEU A 167 12.13 -13.41 3.03
CA LEU A 167 12.68 -13.18 1.67
C LEU A 167 13.46 -11.89 1.66
N ALA A 168 14.77 -11.99 1.51
CA ALA A 168 15.65 -10.83 1.38
C ALA A 168 15.74 -10.34 -0.07
N ASP A 169 16.21 -9.11 -0.24
CA ASP A 169 16.55 -8.58 -1.57
C ASP A 169 17.61 -9.45 -2.26
N GLY A 170 17.36 -9.82 -3.50
CA GLY A 170 18.22 -10.69 -4.30
C GLY A 170 18.02 -12.19 -4.09
N ASP A 171 17.22 -12.61 -3.09
CA ASP A 171 16.87 -14.03 -2.95
C ASP A 171 16.16 -14.55 -4.21
N VAL A 172 16.20 -15.87 -4.41
CA VAL A 172 15.52 -16.49 -5.53
C VAL A 172 14.46 -17.47 -5.01
N TYR A 173 13.21 -17.12 -5.23
CA TYR A 173 12.08 -17.99 -4.96
C TYR A 173 11.81 -18.91 -6.16
N HIS A 174 11.64 -20.20 -5.90
CA HIS A 174 11.47 -21.21 -6.94
C HIS A 174 10.10 -21.88 -6.88
N ASN A 175 9.41 -21.94 -8.01
CA ASN A 175 8.28 -22.85 -8.20
C ASN A 175 8.20 -23.40 -9.62
N GLY A 176 8.32 -24.71 -9.76
CA GLY A 176 8.36 -25.38 -11.06
C GLY A 176 9.54 -24.89 -11.89
N SER A 177 9.24 -24.42 -13.11
CA SER A 177 10.25 -23.89 -14.05
C SER A 177 10.59 -22.41 -13.78
N TYR A 178 9.84 -21.71 -12.93
CA TYR A 178 10.02 -20.30 -12.67
C TYR A 178 11.00 -20.04 -11.52
N ARG A 179 11.83 -19.01 -11.70
CA ARG A 179 12.87 -18.58 -10.76
C ARG A 179 12.76 -17.08 -10.54
N PHE A 180 11.98 -16.69 -9.55
CA PHE A 180 11.73 -15.30 -9.25
C PHE A 180 12.83 -14.71 -8.38
N ARG A 181 13.53 -13.70 -8.88
CA ARG A 181 14.40 -12.87 -8.05
C ARG A 181 13.53 -11.92 -7.23
N VAL A 182 13.72 -11.92 -5.93
CA VAL A 182 13.09 -10.97 -4.99
C VAL A 182 13.76 -9.61 -5.15
N ILE A 183 12.97 -8.56 -5.28
CA ILE A 183 13.41 -7.16 -5.31
C ILE A 183 12.63 -6.45 -4.21
N THR A 184 13.32 -5.99 -3.17
CA THR A 184 12.66 -5.18 -2.14
C THR A 184 12.34 -3.80 -2.69
N THR A 185 11.09 -3.38 -2.56
CA THR A 185 10.54 -2.15 -3.12
C THR A 185 9.74 -1.37 -2.06
N PRO A 186 10.40 -0.96 -0.93
CA PRO A 186 9.74 -0.20 0.12
C PRO A 186 9.19 1.14 -0.37
N GLY A 187 8.22 1.67 0.35
CA GLY A 187 7.63 2.99 0.13
C GLY A 187 6.11 3.00 0.18
N HIS A 188 5.42 2.17 -0.62
CA HIS A 188 3.99 1.92 -0.45
C HIS A 188 3.71 1.18 0.86
N ASP A 189 4.57 0.23 1.17
CA ASP A 189 4.68 -0.54 2.40
C ASP A 189 6.16 -0.79 2.70
N ASP A 190 6.56 -0.85 3.98
CA ASP A 190 7.97 -0.98 4.38
C ASP A 190 8.58 -2.33 3.98
N TRP A 191 7.75 -3.35 3.85
CA TRP A 191 8.13 -4.74 3.55
C TRP A 191 7.77 -5.18 2.12
N HIS A 192 7.43 -4.22 1.25
CA HIS A 192 7.01 -4.54 -0.10
C HIS A 192 8.11 -5.20 -0.91
N ILE A 193 7.75 -6.25 -1.66
CA ILE A 193 8.62 -6.91 -2.63
C ILE A 193 7.92 -7.04 -3.99
N CYS A 194 8.73 -6.95 -5.03
CA CYS A 194 8.39 -7.44 -6.36
C CYS A 194 9.10 -8.77 -6.62
N LEU A 195 8.51 -9.61 -7.47
CA LEU A 195 9.12 -10.86 -7.92
C LEU A 195 9.39 -10.78 -9.42
N TYR A 196 10.67 -10.79 -9.80
CA TYR A 196 11.10 -10.69 -11.19
C TYR A 196 11.62 -12.03 -11.73
N GLU A 197 11.03 -12.50 -12.82
CA GLU A 197 11.48 -13.69 -13.55
C GLU A 197 12.12 -13.26 -14.89
N PRO A 198 13.46 -13.33 -15.02
CA PRO A 198 14.17 -12.75 -16.16
C PRO A 198 14.03 -13.56 -17.45
N THR A 199 13.75 -14.86 -17.38
CA THR A 199 13.63 -15.71 -18.60
C THR A 199 12.27 -15.52 -19.25
N ALA A 200 11.20 -15.45 -18.47
CA ALA A 200 9.85 -15.18 -18.96
C ALA A 200 9.58 -13.67 -19.07
N LYS A 201 10.52 -12.83 -18.61
CA LYS A 201 10.44 -11.36 -18.60
C LYS A 201 9.18 -10.83 -17.94
N ILE A 202 8.84 -11.36 -16.76
CA ILE A 202 7.68 -10.96 -16.00
C ILE A 202 8.07 -10.32 -14.68
N LEU A 203 7.25 -9.35 -14.26
CA LEU A 203 7.34 -8.71 -12.95
C LEU A 203 6.00 -8.86 -12.24
N ILE A 204 5.95 -9.63 -11.16
CA ILE A 204 4.84 -9.60 -10.23
C ILE A 204 5.11 -8.41 -9.31
N ALA A 205 4.30 -7.38 -9.46
CA ALA A 205 4.61 -6.05 -8.95
C ALA A 205 3.91 -5.71 -7.62
N GLY A 206 3.02 -6.58 -7.12
CA GLY A 206 2.17 -6.20 -5.98
C GLY A 206 1.53 -4.84 -6.23
N ASP A 207 1.63 -3.95 -5.25
CA ASP A 207 1.13 -2.58 -5.35
C ASP A 207 2.22 -1.54 -5.63
N HIS A 208 3.41 -1.98 -6.05
CA HIS A 208 4.48 -1.06 -6.41
C HIS A 208 4.25 -0.35 -7.75
N VAL A 209 3.82 -1.09 -8.77
CA VAL A 209 3.56 -0.53 -10.11
C VAL A 209 2.21 -1.04 -10.62
N LEU A 210 1.20 -0.16 -10.61
CA LEU A 210 -0.17 -0.44 -11.03
C LEU A 210 -0.47 0.22 -12.39
N GLU A 211 -1.37 -0.38 -13.20
CA GLU A 211 -1.62 0.06 -14.59
C GLU A 211 -2.12 1.51 -14.68
N ARG A 212 -3.13 1.87 -13.88
CA ARG A 212 -3.84 3.15 -14.01
C ARG A 212 -3.87 4.00 -12.77
N ILE A 213 -3.99 3.38 -11.61
CA ILE A 213 -4.00 4.09 -10.34
C ILE A 213 -2.58 4.30 -9.85
N THR A 214 -2.35 5.37 -9.11
CA THR A 214 -1.10 5.60 -8.39
C THR A 214 -1.19 4.85 -7.07
N PRO A 215 -0.17 4.07 -6.69
CA PRO A 215 -0.08 3.53 -5.34
C PRO A 215 -0.16 4.65 -4.30
N THR A 216 -0.90 4.43 -3.23
CA THR A 216 -0.95 5.39 -2.12
C THR A 216 0.34 5.30 -1.32
N ILE A 217 1.07 6.41 -1.21
CA ILE A 217 2.29 6.49 -0.41
C ILE A 217 1.98 7.30 0.84
N MET A 218 1.88 6.61 1.99
CA MET A 218 1.52 7.23 3.26
C MET A 218 2.65 7.15 4.27
N SER A 219 2.75 8.15 5.12
CA SER A 219 3.52 8.10 6.35
C SER A 219 2.82 8.89 7.45
N TRP A 220 3.07 8.52 8.69
CA TRP A 220 2.61 9.23 9.89
C TRP A 220 3.76 9.58 10.83
N VAL A 221 4.97 9.19 10.45
CA VAL A 221 6.20 9.42 11.22
C VAL A 221 7.22 10.17 10.40
N CYS A 222 7.92 11.13 11.03
CA CYS A 222 8.94 11.93 10.35
C CYS A 222 10.28 11.18 10.17
N SER A 223 10.46 10.07 10.88
CA SER A 223 11.70 9.29 10.83
C SER A 223 11.79 8.35 9.62
N TYR A 224 10.72 8.23 8.84
CA TYR A 224 10.66 7.40 7.65
C TYR A 224 10.16 8.20 6.45
N ASP A 225 10.97 8.27 5.40
CA ASP A 225 10.67 8.97 4.16
C ASP A 225 10.11 8.00 3.11
N ALA A 226 8.84 7.62 3.30
CA ALA A 226 8.17 6.64 2.45
C ALA A 226 8.20 7.02 0.97
N LEU A 227 8.07 8.30 0.64
CA LEU A 227 8.11 8.76 -0.76
C LEU A 227 9.49 8.60 -1.36
N ARG A 228 10.56 8.91 -0.63
CA ARG A 228 11.95 8.69 -1.09
C ARG A 228 12.22 7.22 -1.34
N GLU A 229 11.81 6.37 -0.42
CA GLU A 229 11.94 4.91 -0.59
C GLU A 229 11.17 4.42 -1.81
N PHE A 230 9.93 4.89 -2.00
CA PHE A 230 9.13 4.54 -3.18
C PHE A 230 9.80 4.97 -4.49
N LEU A 231 10.24 6.23 -4.58
CA LEU A 231 10.90 6.75 -5.78
C LEU A 231 12.21 6.02 -6.10
N THR A 232 12.98 5.66 -5.06
CA THR A 232 14.19 4.84 -5.18
C THR A 232 13.85 3.42 -5.63
N SER A 233 12.77 2.85 -5.10
CA SER A 233 12.29 1.52 -5.48
C SER A 233 11.77 1.46 -6.91
N LEU A 234 11.16 2.53 -7.41
CA LEU A 234 10.78 2.65 -8.82
C LEU A 234 12.00 2.55 -9.76
N ASP A 235 13.14 3.15 -9.37
CA ASP A 235 14.37 3.05 -10.16
C ASP A 235 14.92 1.62 -10.24
N LYS A 236 14.70 0.79 -9.20
CA LYS A 236 15.14 -0.63 -9.22
C LYS A 236 14.43 -1.47 -10.29
N VAL A 237 13.18 -1.11 -10.63
CA VAL A 237 12.37 -1.89 -11.57
C VAL A 237 12.29 -1.27 -12.97
N ARG A 238 12.61 0.03 -13.11
CA ARG A 238 12.47 0.80 -14.35
C ARG A 238 13.17 0.17 -15.55
N ASP A 239 14.41 -0.25 -15.35
CA ASP A 239 15.30 -0.72 -16.43
C ASP A 239 15.36 -2.26 -16.51
N LEU A 240 14.46 -2.96 -15.84
CA LEU A 240 14.33 -4.41 -15.99
C LEU A 240 13.78 -4.77 -17.37
N ASP A 241 14.27 -5.86 -17.93
CA ASP A 241 13.74 -6.41 -19.20
C ASP A 241 12.43 -7.16 -18.90
N VAL A 242 11.31 -6.42 -18.93
CA VAL A 242 9.97 -6.89 -18.57
C VAL A 242 9.02 -6.73 -19.75
N ASP A 243 8.47 -7.85 -20.22
CA ASP A 243 7.44 -7.88 -21.25
C ASP A 243 6.03 -7.78 -20.65
N LEU A 244 5.83 -8.30 -19.43
CA LEU A 244 4.51 -8.30 -18.76
C LEU A 244 4.63 -7.99 -17.27
N ILE A 245 3.85 -7.03 -16.80
CA ILE A 245 3.69 -6.68 -15.40
C ILE A 245 2.40 -7.29 -14.87
N LEU A 246 2.48 -7.97 -13.74
CA LEU A 246 1.40 -8.61 -13.02
C LEU A 246 1.14 -7.84 -11.70
N PRO A 247 0.23 -6.85 -11.70
CA PRO A 247 -0.02 -5.98 -10.55
C PRO A 247 -0.99 -6.60 -9.56
N GLY A 248 -0.97 -6.15 -8.29
CA GLY A 248 -1.94 -6.54 -7.28
C GLY A 248 -3.38 -6.10 -7.62
N HIS A 249 -3.53 -4.95 -8.26
CA HIS A 249 -4.84 -4.44 -8.68
C HIS A 249 -4.83 -3.98 -10.13
N GLY A 250 -6.00 -4.08 -10.78
CA GLY A 250 -6.16 -3.70 -12.19
C GLY A 250 -5.78 -4.84 -13.14
N ARG A 251 -5.30 -4.50 -14.35
CA ARG A 251 -4.95 -5.50 -15.36
C ARG A 251 -3.46 -5.78 -15.42
N PRO A 252 -3.06 -6.97 -15.83
CA PRO A 252 -1.73 -7.19 -16.40
C PRO A 252 -1.48 -6.22 -17.56
N PHE A 253 -0.27 -5.66 -17.66
CA PHE A 253 0.07 -4.64 -18.65
C PHE A 253 1.56 -4.68 -19.03
N THR A 254 1.96 -3.87 -20.00
CA THR A 254 3.32 -3.77 -20.55
C THR A 254 3.87 -2.35 -20.37
N GLY A 255 5.18 -2.15 -20.53
CA GLY A 255 5.78 -0.81 -20.49
C GLY A 255 6.12 -0.35 -19.09
N VAL A 256 6.98 -1.08 -18.37
CA VAL A 256 7.39 -0.74 -17.00
C VAL A 256 8.08 0.61 -16.93
N ALA A 257 8.98 0.92 -17.88
CA ALA A 257 9.74 2.18 -17.87
C ALA A 257 8.82 3.40 -18.02
N GLU A 258 7.91 3.36 -18.99
CA GLU A 258 6.95 4.44 -19.24
C GLU A 258 6.02 4.66 -18.04
N ARG A 259 5.60 3.55 -17.39
CA ARG A 259 4.76 3.64 -16.21
C ARG A 259 5.50 4.20 -15.01
N VAL A 260 6.74 3.80 -14.79
CA VAL A 260 7.62 4.36 -13.74
C VAL A 260 7.85 5.86 -13.97
N ASP A 261 8.18 6.26 -15.19
CA ASP A 261 8.41 7.68 -15.53
C ASP A 261 7.15 8.53 -15.28
N PHE A 262 5.97 7.98 -15.58
CA PHE A 262 4.70 8.62 -15.24
C PHE A 262 4.53 8.79 -13.72
N LEU A 263 4.76 7.73 -12.92
CA LEU A 263 4.63 7.77 -11.47
C LEU A 263 5.60 8.79 -10.85
N LYS A 264 6.86 8.82 -11.31
CA LYS A 264 7.85 9.80 -10.85
C LYS A 264 7.42 11.23 -11.18
N SER A 265 6.90 11.46 -12.39
CA SER A 265 6.38 12.76 -12.79
C SER A 265 5.15 13.18 -11.98
N PHE A 266 4.26 12.25 -11.67
CA PHE A 266 3.10 12.48 -10.82
C PHE A 266 3.52 12.98 -9.43
N HIS A 267 4.44 12.30 -8.78
CA HIS A 267 4.93 12.71 -7.45
C HIS A 267 5.72 14.01 -7.48
N ALA A 268 6.50 14.26 -8.53
CA ALA A 268 7.20 15.54 -8.70
C ALA A 268 6.21 16.72 -8.79
N ASN A 269 5.14 16.57 -9.56
CA ASN A 269 4.10 17.58 -9.67
C ASN A 269 3.36 17.78 -8.33
N ARG A 270 3.06 16.71 -7.61
CA ARG A 270 2.43 16.75 -6.29
C ARG A 270 3.33 17.47 -5.27
N LEU A 271 4.62 17.19 -5.27
CA LEU A 271 5.60 17.85 -4.40
C LEU A 271 5.62 19.37 -4.65
N GLU A 272 5.63 19.79 -5.91
CA GLU A 272 5.64 21.22 -6.25
C GLU A 272 4.33 21.91 -5.85
N GLU A 273 3.19 21.26 -6.08
CA GLU A 273 1.89 21.76 -5.63
C GLU A 273 1.84 21.97 -4.12
N LEU A 274 2.24 20.96 -3.33
CA LEU A 274 2.20 21.05 -1.87
C LEU A 274 3.21 22.07 -1.33
N TYR A 275 4.38 22.19 -1.96
CA TYR A 275 5.34 23.24 -1.64
C TYR A 275 4.75 24.63 -1.87
N GLN A 276 4.07 24.84 -3.00
CA GLN A 276 3.43 26.13 -3.29
C GLN A 276 2.34 26.46 -2.25
N LEU A 277 1.53 25.50 -1.82
CA LEU A 277 0.55 25.71 -0.74
C LEU A 277 1.24 26.17 0.56
N VAL A 278 2.39 25.58 0.90
CA VAL A 278 3.18 26.03 2.07
C VAL A 278 3.70 27.46 1.87
N VAL A 279 4.16 27.84 0.67
CA VAL A 279 4.60 29.20 0.32
C VAL A 279 3.45 30.20 0.43
N ASP A 280 2.25 29.81 0.02
CA ASP A 280 1.03 30.62 0.07
C ASP A 280 0.47 30.79 1.50
N GLY A 281 1.10 30.15 2.50
CA GLY A 281 0.81 30.32 3.91
C GLY A 281 -0.04 29.23 4.55
N HIS A 282 -0.37 28.17 3.83
CA HIS A 282 -1.00 26.99 4.42
C HIS A 282 0.04 26.25 5.28
N ALA A 283 -0.20 26.15 6.57
CA ALA A 283 0.82 25.69 7.50
C ALA A 283 0.45 24.38 8.24
N SER A 284 -0.82 24.04 8.37
CA SER A 284 -1.20 22.77 9.01
C SER A 284 -1.41 21.67 8.00
N LEU A 285 -1.16 20.40 8.42
CA LEU A 285 -1.36 19.24 7.56
C LEU A 285 -2.77 19.21 6.94
N ILE A 286 -3.79 19.47 7.75
CA ILE A 286 -5.19 19.45 7.29
C ILE A 286 -5.46 20.57 6.29
N ASP A 287 -4.94 21.75 6.55
CA ASP A 287 -5.13 22.90 5.67
C ASP A 287 -4.46 22.69 4.32
N ILE A 288 -3.24 22.18 4.32
CA ILE A 288 -2.51 21.80 3.09
C ILE A 288 -3.26 20.71 2.32
N ALA A 289 -3.64 19.62 2.99
CA ALA A 289 -4.34 18.51 2.35
C ALA A 289 -5.72 18.92 1.80
N ARG A 290 -6.46 19.78 2.51
CA ARG A 290 -7.76 20.30 2.08
C ARG A 290 -7.68 21.14 0.81
N ASN A 291 -6.57 21.88 0.61
CA ASN A 291 -6.37 22.77 -0.52
C ASN A 291 -5.59 22.13 -1.67
N ALA A 292 -5.06 20.93 -1.50
CA ALA A 292 -4.42 20.17 -2.56
C ALA A 292 -5.44 19.68 -3.62
N SER A 293 -4.98 19.47 -4.84
CA SER A 293 -5.81 19.01 -5.96
C SER A 293 -6.06 17.50 -5.87
N TRP A 294 -7.28 17.13 -5.57
CA TRP A 294 -7.72 15.75 -5.51
C TRP A 294 -8.71 15.42 -6.64
N LYS A 295 -8.80 14.16 -7.00
CA LYS A 295 -9.76 13.68 -8.01
C LYS A 295 -11.22 14.05 -7.65
N HIS A 296 -11.53 14.09 -6.36
CA HIS A 296 -12.83 14.51 -5.83
C HIS A 296 -12.65 15.85 -5.10
N PRO A 297 -13.16 16.97 -5.62
CA PRO A 297 -12.79 18.30 -5.12
C PRO A 297 -13.46 18.71 -3.81
N ASN A 298 -14.54 18.04 -3.41
CA ASN A 298 -15.33 18.47 -2.25
C ASN A 298 -14.89 17.76 -0.96
N TRP A 299 -13.83 18.25 -0.32
CA TRP A 299 -13.28 17.72 0.92
C TRP A 299 -14.31 17.50 2.03
N ASP A 300 -15.30 18.40 2.16
CA ASP A 300 -16.26 18.35 3.28
C ASP A 300 -17.23 17.14 3.13
N GLU A 301 -17.45 16.66 1.92
CA GLU A 301 -18.27 15.49 1.62
C GLU A 301 -17.52 14.16 1.74
N TRP A 302 -16.20 14.21 1.95
CA TRP A 302 -15.40 12.99 1.99
C TRP A 302 -15.66 12.15 3.23
N THR A 303 -15.58 10.84 3.07
CA THR A 303 -15.55 9.90 4.18
C THR A 303 -14.28 10.10 5.02
N ILE A 304 -14.29 9.56 6.24
CA ILE A 304 -13.10 9.59 7.10
C ILE A 304 -11.93 8.86 6.44
N ASP A 305 -12.19 7.74 5.77
CA ASP A 305 -11.13 6.97 5.09
C ASP A 305 -10.49 7.78 3.96
N GLN A 306 -11.29 8.46 3.13
CA GLN A 306 -10.76 9.34 2.08
C GLN A 306 -9.87 10.45 2.67
N LYS A 307 -10.29 11.06 3.79
CA LYS A 307 -9.48 12.04 4.52
C LYS A 307 -8.22 11.43 5.10
N PHE A 308 -8.33 10.20 5.64
CA PHE A 308 -7.18 9.47 6.19
C PHE A 308 -6.09 9.27 5.13
N TYR A 309 -6.43 8.69 4.00
CA TYR A 309 -5.48 8.44 2.93
C TYR A 309 -4.86 9.73 2.38
N SER A 310 -5.68 10.77 2.17
CA SER A 310 -5.17 12.05 1.67
C SER A 310 -4.23 12.74 2.66
N LEU A 311 -4.50 12.67 3.95
CA LEU A 311 -3.63 13.24 4.99
C LEU A 311 -2.32 12.47 5.09
N GLY A 312 -2.35 11.15 5.05
CA GLY A 312 -1.16 10.31 5.06
C GLY A 312 -0.28 10.54 3.84
N GLU A 313 -0.88 10.65 2.65
CA GLU A 313 -0.18 10.98 1.42
C GLU A 313 0.42 12.39 1.46
N THR A 314 -0.36 13.39 1.89
CA THR A 314 0.15 14.77 2.05
C THR A 314 1.32 14.81 3.03
N PHE A 315 1.22 14.08 4.15
CA PHE A 315 2.28 14.05 5.15
C PHE A 315 3.56 13.40 4.62
N ALA A 316 3.46 12.29 3.88
CA ALA A 316 4.61 11.65 3.26
C ALA A 316 5.35 12.60 2.29
N HIS A 317 4.61 13.35 1.47
CA HIS A 317 5.20 14.35 0.57
C HIS A 317 5.83 15.52 1.33
N LEU A 318 5.20 15.98 2.42
CA LEU A 318 5.78 17.04 3.27
C LEU A 318 7.05 16.57 3.98
N VAL A 319 7.11 15.33 4.45
CA VAL A 319 8.33 14.72 5.01
C VAL A 319 9.46 14.71 3.98
N TYR A 320 9.15 14.34 2.73
CA TYR A 320 10.12 14.41 1.64
C TYR A 320 10.65 15.84 1.45
N LEU A 321 9.77 16.85 1.38
CA LEU A 321 10.17 18.27 1.25
C LEU A 321 10.99 18.77 2.43
N VAL A 322 10.70 18.28 3.65
CA VAL A 322 11.51 18.60 4.85
C VAL A 322 12.91 17.99 4.72
N ASN A 323 13.03 16.75 4.27
CA ASN A 323 14.30 16.08 4.07
C ASN A 323 15.13 16.67 2.91
N GLU A 324 14.45 17.27 1.91
CA GLU A 324 15.11 18.07 0.86
C GLU A 324 15.50 19.49 1.31
N GLY A 325 15.15 19.86 2.55
CA GLY A 325 15.43 21.20 3.07
C GLY A 325 14.62 22.33 2.42
N ARG A 326 13.54 22.02 1.71
CA ARG A 326 12.63 23.01 1.10
C ARG A 326 11.60 23.52 2.10
N VAL A 327 11.22 22.69 3.06
CA VAL A 327 10.21 22.98 4.09
C VAL A 327 10.82 22.73 5.47
N VAL A 328 10.46 23.58 6.44
CA VAL A 328 10.79 23.39 7.85
C VAL A 328 9.54 22.93 8.60
N LEU A 329 9.66 21.84 9.32
CA LEU A 329 8.64 21.36 10.24
C LEU A 329 8.94 21.88 11.65
N THR A 330 7.98 22.59 12.25
CA THR A 330 8.02 22.97 13.66
C THR A 330 6.97 22.18 14.44
N THR A 331 7.33 21.78 15.65
CA THR A 331 6.42 21.16 16.60
C THR A 331 6.23 22.08 17.78
N CYS A 332 4.99 22.42 18.12
CA CYS A 332 4.59 23.02 19.38
C CYS A 332 3.88 21.94 20.21
N GLU A 333 3.56 22.23 21.49
CA GLU A 333 3.03 21.22 22.46
C GLU A 333 1.93 20.32 21.90
N ASN A 334 1.15 20.79 20.90
CA ASN A 334 0.04 20.03 20.32
C ASN A 334 -0.17 20.32 18.82
N CYS A 335 0.83 20.84 18.09
CA CYS A 335 0.67 21.12 16.67
C CYS A 335 1.94 20.90 15.88
N ARG A 336 1.76 20.49 14.63
CA ARG A 336 2.81 20.46 13.61
C ARG A 336 2.52 21.55 12.59
N ARG A 337 3.52 22.35 12.24
CA ARG A 337 3.42 23.43 11.26
C ARG A 337 4.54 23.34 10.25
N PHE A 338 4.22 23.59 9.01
CA PHE A 338 5.12 23.55 7.88
C PHE A 338 5.34 24.97 7.34
N TYR A 339 6.59 25.35 7.10
CA TYR A 339 6.96 26.67 6.61
C TYR A 339 8.01 26.54 5.49
N PRO A 340 8.04 27.46 4.51
CA PRO A 340 9.13 27.49 3.54
C PRO A 340 10.46 27.74 4.26
N ALA A 341 11.50 26.98 3.92
CA ALA A 341 12.80 27.07 4.61
C ALA A 341 13.40 28.51 4.53
N ASP A 342 13.37 29.13 3.35
CA ASP A 342 13.94 30.47 3.12
C ASP A 342 13.28 31.55 3.99
N SER A 343 11.95 31.48 4.16
CA SER A 343 11.22 32.46 4.97
C SER A 343 11.34 32.24 6.47
N PHE A 344 11.60 31.00 6.88
CA PHE A 344 11.76 30.63 8.28
C PHE A 344 13.09 31.11 8.87
N GLU A 345 14.17 31.06 8.09
CA GLU A 345 15.47 31.60 8.50
C GLU A 345 15.47 33.11 8.68
N MET A 346 14.68 33.82 7.86
CA MET A 346 14.54 35.29 8.01
C MET A 346 13.84 35.69 9.31
N ARG A 347 12.79 34.97 9.71
CA ARG A 347 12.02 35.23 10.95
C ARG A 347 12.79 34.87 12.25
N ARG A 348 13.84 34.06 12.17
CA ARG A 348 14.71 33.72 13.32
C ARG A 348 15.77 34.80 13.59
N LYS A 349 16.00 35.70 12.63
CA LYS A 349 17.02 36.78 12.72
C LYS A 349 16.40 38.12 13.13
N GLU A 350 15.08 38.21 13.18
CA GLU A 350 14.32 39.33 13.79
C GLU A 350 13.97 39.02 15.25
#